data_9021791acc316332ee1958f16922cf92
#
_entry.id   9021791acc316332ee1958f16922cf92
#
_cell.length_a   1.000
_cell.length_b   1.000
_cell.length_c   1.000
_cell.angle_alpha   90.00
_cell.angle_beta   90.00
_cell.angle_gamma   90.00
#
_symmetry.space_group_name_H-M   'P 1'
#
loop_
_entity.id
_entity.type
_entity.pdbx_description
1 polymer ?
#
loop_
_entity_poly.entity_id
_entity_poly.type
_entity_poly.pdbx_seq_one_letter_code
_entity_poly.pdbx_strand_id
1 'polypeptide(L)'
;MSKVALITGVTGQDGSYLAELLLEKGYEVHGIKRRASSFNTERVDHIYQDPHTSNPKFHLHYGDLTDTSNLTRILQEVQPDEVYNLGAMSHVAVSFESPEYTADVDAVGTLRLLEAIRFLGLEKKTRFYQASTSELYGLVQEIPQKETTPFYPRSPYAVAKLYAYWITVNYRESYGMYACNGILFNHESPRRGETFVTRKITRAIANIAQGLESCLYLGRSEERRVG
;
A
#
# COMPACT_ATOMS: atom_id res chain seq x y z
N MET A 1 7.29 2.78 26.84
CA MET A 1 7.38 1.70 25.83
C MET A 1 7.34 2.35 24.47
N SER A 2 8.16 1.86 23.51
CA SER A 2 8.07 2.29 22.11
C SER A 2 6.73 1.84 21.54
N LYS A 3 6.14 2.65 20.65
CA LYS A 3 4.95 2.24 19.89
C LYS A 3 5.34 1.18 18.86
N VAL A 4 4.40 0.29 18.56
CA VAL A 4 4.55 -0.78 17.57
C VAL A 4 3.70 -0.47 16.34
N ALA A 5 4.33 -0.47 15.17
CA ALA A 5 3.65 -0.26 13.88
C ALA A 5 3.75 -1.50 12.99
N LEU A 6 2.63 -1.85 12.35
CA LEU A 6 2.58 -2.89 11.31
C LEU A 6 2.29 -2.23 9.97
N ILE A 7 3.13 -2.51 8.96
CA ILE A 7 3.03 -1.94 7.61
C ILE A 7 2.86 -3.07 6.59
N THR A 8 1.73 -3.12 5.89
CA THR A 8 1.61 -3.94 4.68
C THR A 8 2.21 -3.19 3.49
N GLY A 9 2.83 -3.91 2.55
CA GLY A 9 3.49 -3.25 1.42
C GLY A 9 4.74 -2.47 1.81
N VAL A 10 5.43 -2.87 2.89
CA VAL A 10 6.63 -2.22 3.41
C VAL A 10 7.77 -2.13 2.39
N THR A 11 7.83 -3.05 1.43
CA THR A 11 8.82 -3.07 0.35
C THR A 11 8.46 -2.16 -0.84
N GLY A 12 7.31 -1.48 -0.77
CA GLY A 12 6.90 -0.49 -1.75
C GLY A 12 7.57 0.88 -1.55
N GLN A 13 7.26 1.84 -2.43
CA GLN A 13 7.75 3.22 -2.32
C GLN A 13 7.40 3.81 -0.95
N ASP A 14 6.10 3.95 -0.68
CA ASP A 14 5.59 4.62 0.52
C ASP A 14 5.90 3.83 1.80
N GLY A 15 5.78 2.50 1.74
CA GLY A 15 6.07 1.63 2.88
C GLY A 15 7.51 1.73 3.35
N SER A 16 8.47 1.85 2.43
CA SER A 16 9.88 1.98 2.77
C SER A 16 10.21 3.33 3.43
N TYR A 17 9.67 4.43 2.93
CA TYR A 17 9.84 5.74 3.56
C TYR A 17 9.12 5.83 4.91
N LEU A 18 7.93 5.24 5.02
CA LEU A 18 7.21 5.22 6.29
C LEU A 18 7.97 4.40 7.34
N ALA A 19 8.55 3.27 6.95
CA ALA A 19 9.35 2.45 7.87
C ALA A 19 10.55 3.24 8.42
N GLU A 20 11.29 3.95 7.58
CA GLU A 20 12.39 4.84 8.00
C GLU A 20 11.91 5.90 8.98
N LEU A 21 10.85 6.64 8.61
CA LEU A 21 10.29 7.69 9.45
C LEU A 21 9.85 7.20 10.83
N LEU A 22 9.23 6.01 10.88
CA LEU A 22 8.77 5.45 12.16
C LEU A 22 9.94 4.95 13.02
N LEU A 23 10.97 4.36 12.41
CA LEU A 23 12.20 4.00 13.09
C LEU A 23 12.92 5.21 13.69
N GLU A 24 13.02 6.32 12.93
CA GLU A 24 13.57 7.60 13.41
C GLU A 24 12.78 8.16 14.60
N LYS A 25 11.46 7.93 14.62
CA LYS A 25 10.56 8.31 15.72
C LYS A 25 10.61 7.34 16.91
N GLY A 26 11.44 6.30 16.86
CA GLY A 26 11.65 5.32 17.94
C GLY A 26 10.57 4.24 18.02
N TYR A 27 9.81 4.03 16.95
CA TYR A 27 8.88 2.88 16.88
C TYR A 27 9.63 1.57 16.72
N GLU A 28 8.98 0.50 17.12
CA GLU A 28 9.26 -0.84 16.63
C GLU A 28 8.38 -1.08 15.39
N VAL A 29 9.02 -1.42 14.27
CA VAL A 29 8.35 -1.49 12.96
C VAL A 29 8.33 -2.92 12.46
N HIS A 30 7.15 -3.44 12.20
CA HIS A 30 6.90 -4.73 11.58
C HIS A 30 6.39 -4.53 10.15
N GLY A 31 7.07 -5.12 9.17
CA GLY A 31 6.70 -5.04 7.77
C GLY A 31 6.21 -6.38 7.23
N ILE A 32 5.08 -6.38 6.51
CA ILE A 32 4.61 -7.55 5.77
C ILE A 32 5.14 -7.48 4.33
N LYS A 33 5.85 -8.54 3.91
CA LYS A 33 6.33 -8.75 2.54
C LYS A 33 5.78 -10.04 1.96
N ARG A 34 5.46 -10.05 0.66
CA ARG A 34 5.04 -11.27 -0.02
C ARG A 34 6.22 -12.19 -0.29
N ARG A 35 5.95 -13.48 -0.30
CA ARG A 35 6.94 -14.47 -0.77
C ARG A 35 7.13 -14.30 -2.28
N ALA A 36 8.36 -14.13 -2.71
CA ALA A 36 8.76 -14.11 -4.11
C ALA A 36 9.99 -15.02 -4.31
N SER A 37 10.19 -15.51 -5.52
CA SER A 37 11.37 -16.31 -5.89
C SER A 37 12.63 -15.44 -6.05
N SER A 38 12.47 -14.15 -6.34
CA SER A 38 13.53 -13.14 -6.37
C SER A 38 13.45 -12.23 -5.14
N PHE A 39 14.56 -11.58 -4.81
CA PHE A 39 14.57 -10.57 -3.76
C PHE A 39 13.69 -9.38 -4.17
N ASN A 40 12.87 -8.92 -3.24
CA ASN A 40 11.95 -7.78 -3.43
C ASN A 40 12.06 -6.77 -2.26
N THR A 41 13.19 -6.76 -1.56
CA THR A 41 13.42 -5.98 -0.34
C THR A 41 14.39 -4.82 -0.52
N GLU A 42 14.91 -4.57 -1.71
CA GLU A 42 15.94 -3.56 -2.01
C GLU A 42 15.68 -2.18 -1.37
N ARG A 43 14.39 -1.77 -1.28
CA ARG A 43 14.02 -0.47 -0.69
C ARG A 43 14.12 -0.41 0.83
N VAL A 44 14.28 -1.56 1.48
CA VAL A 44 14.36 -1.69 2.95
C VAL A 44 15.61 -2.44 3.42
N ASP A 45 16.49 -2.91 2.51
CA ASP A 45 17.69 -3.66 2.87
C ASP A 45 18.63 -2.84 3.77
N HIS A 46 18.71 -1.53 3.55
CA HIS A 46 19.58 -0.63 4.32
C HIS A 46 19.11 -0.40 5.76
N ILE A 47 17.84 -0.68 6.08
CA ILE A 47 17.29 -0.64 7.45
C ILE A 47 17.08 -2.04 8.04
N TYR A 48 17.37 -3.10 7.26
CA TYR A 48 17.25 -4.47 7.73
C TYR A 48 18.18 -4.74 8.91
N GLN A 49 17.65 -5.42 9.91
CA GLN A 49 18.40 -5.86 11.08
C GLN A 49 18.30 -7.39 11.19
N ASP A 50 19.42 -8.03 11.44
CA ASP A 50 19.43 -9.47 11.67
C ASP A 50 18.59 -9.80 12.92
N PRO A 51 17.64 -10.73 12.85
CA PRO A 51 16.81 -11.13 13.98
C PRO A 51 17.61 -11.66 15.21
N HIS A 52 18.86 -12.07 14.98
CA HIS A 52 19.75 -12.55 16.06
C HIS A 52 20.49 -11.41 16.77
N THR A 53 20.40 -10.17 16.29
CA THR A 53 20.95 -9.02 17.01
C THR A 53 20.12 -8.71 18.25
N SER A 54 20.75 -8.14 19.27
CA SER A 54 20.03 -7.75 20.49
C SER A 54 19.05 -6.60 20.17
N ASN A 55 17.77 -6.82 20.42
CA ASN A 55 16.69 -5.83 20.36
C ASN A 55 16.52 -5.15 18.98
N PRO A 56 16.29 -5.92 17.90
CA PRO A 56 16.02 -5.34 16.59
C PRO A 56 14.76 -4.48 16.64
N LYS A 57 14.71 -3.39 15.85
CA LYS A 57 13.57 -2.47 15.78
C LYS A 57 12.81 -2.59 14.47
N PHE A 58 13.36 -3.30 13.50
CA PHE A 58 12.74 -3.56 12.22
C PHE A 58 12.62 -5.06 11.95
N HIS A 59 11.39 -5.52 11.76
CA HIS A 59 11.06 -6.93 11.58
C HIS A 59 10.31 -7.16 10.27
N LEU A 60 10.64 -8.21 9.54
CA LEU A 60 9.97 -8.58 8.30
C LEU A 60 9.24 -9.91 8.45
N HIS A 61 7.94 -9.91 8.15
CA HIS A 61 7.07 -11.08 8.15
C HIS A 61 6.69 -11.46 6.72
N TYR A 62 6.68 -12.75 6.41
CA TYR A 62 6.05 -13.24 5.20
C TYR A 62 4.54 -13.28 5.38
N GLY A 63 3.81 -12.61 4.49
CA GLY A 63 2.36 -12.58 4.49
C GLY A 63 1.78 -12.09 3.18
N ASP A 64 0.50 -12.39 2.97
CA ASP A 64 -0.27 -11.94 1.81
C ASP A 64 -1.65 -11.45 2.27
N LEU A 65 -2.16 -10.39 1.63
CA LEU A 65 -3.50 -9.86 1.93
C LEU A 65 -4.62 -10.83 1.54
N THR A 66 -4.31 -11.88 0.81
CA THR A 66 -5.24 -12.97 0.47
C THR A 66 -5.29 -14.07 1.53
N ASP A 67 -4.40 -14.08 2.53
CA ASP A 67 -4.29 -15.12 3.54
C ASP A 67 -4.75 -14.62 4.93
N THR A 68 -6.02 -14.88 5.24
CA THR A 68 -6.65 -14.47 6.51
C THR A 68 -5.94 -15.06 7.74
N SER A 69 -5.58 -16.34 7.69
CA SER A 69 -4.97 -17.03 8.83
C SER A 69 -3.58 -16.50 9.16
N ASN A 70 -2.80 -16.24 8.12
CA ASN A 70 -1.47 -15.65 8.25
C ASN A 70 -1.53 -14.22 8.81
N LEU A 71 -2.43 -13.36 8.27
CA LEU A 71 -2.61 -11.99 8.76
C LEU A 71 -3.06 -11.96 10.23
N THR A 72 -3.99 -12.85 10.59
CA THR A 72 -4.46 -12.97 11.99
C THR A 72 -3.32 -13.37 12.92
N ARG A 73 -2.51 -14.36 12.53
CA ARG A 73 -1.34 -14.78 13.29
C ARG A 73 -0.33 -13.65 13.48
N ILE A 74 -0.01 -12.91 12.42
CA ILE A 74 0.92 -11.77 12.51
C ILE A 74 0.38 -10.70 13.45
N LEU A 75 -0.89 -10.31 13.32
CA LEU A 75 -1.52 -9.33 14.21
C LEU A 75 -1.55 -9.80 15.67
N GLN A 76 -1.77 -11.09 15.91
CA GLN A 76 -1.74 -11.68 17.24
C GLN A 76 -0.34 -11.64 17.87
N GLU A 77 0.69 -11.93 17.08
CA GLU A 77 2.09 -11.90 17.54
C GLU A 77 2.57 -10.48 17.81
N VAL A 78 2.28 -9.56 16.89
CA VAL A 78 2.78 -8.18 16.89
C VAL A 78 2.01 -7.28 17.85
N GLN A 79 0.71 -7.47 17.99
CA GLN A 79 -0.17 -6.61 18.84
C GLN A 79 0.03 -5.11 18.56
N PRO A 80 -0.06 -4.64 17.30
CA PRO A 80 0.36 -3.30 16.92
C PRO A 80 -0.51 -2.20 17.54
N ASP A 81 0.11 -1.05 17.82
CA ASP A 81 -0.59 0.19 18.16
C ASP A 81 -1.15 0.88 16.90
N GLU A 82 -0.46 0.71 15.78
CA GLU A 82 -0.82 1.31 14.50
C GLU A 82 -0.64 0.31 13.34
N VAL A 83 -1.63 0.23 12.47
CA VAL A 83 -1.58 -0.58 11.22
C VAL A 83 -1.70 0.35 10.03
N TYR A 84 -0.73 0.29 9.13
CA TYR A 84 -0.70 1.03 7.87
C TYR A 84 -0.88 0.06 6.69
N ASN A 85 -2.08 0.05 6.12
CA ASN A 85 -2.38 -0.81 4.97
C ASN A 85 -2.02 -0.09 3.66
N LEU A 86 -0.77 -0.28 3.23
CA LEU A 86 -0.23 0.28 1.98
C LEU A 86 -0.10 -0.79 0.88
N GLY A 87 -0.23 -2.07 1.24
CA GLY A 87 -0.16 -3.18 0.30
C GLY A 87 -1.34 -3.17 -0.67
N ALA A 88 -1.05 -3.30 -1.96
CA ALA A 88 -2.07 -3.36 -3.00
C ALA A 88 -1.53 -3.97 -4.30
N MET A 89 -2.44 -4.45 -5.15
CA MET A 89 -2.20 -4.65 -6.56
C MET A 89 -2.44 -3.31 -7.29
N SER A 90 -1.45 -2.41 -7.26
CA SER A 90 -1.61 -0.98 -7.57
C SER A 90 -1.46 -0.62 -9.05
N HIS A 91 -1.24 -1.60 -9.94
CA HIS A 91 -1.06 -1.34 -11.37
C HIS A 91 -2.42 -1.34 -12.09
N VAL A 92 -2.92 -0.14 -12.44
CA VAL A 92 -4.26 0.05 -13.02
C VAL A 92 -4.47 -0.79 -14.29
N ALA A 93 -3.51 -0.82 -15.22
CA ALA A 93 -3.66 -1.61 -16.45
C ALA A 93 -3.79 -3.11 -16.15
N VAL A 94 -2.96 -3.65 -15.25
CA VAL A 94 -3.01 -5.06 -14.85
C VAL A 94 -4.32 -5.42 -14.16
N SER A 95 -5.00 -4.47 -13.50
CA SER A 95 -6.29 -4.74 -12.89
C SER A 95 -7.38 -5.15 -13.87
N PHE A 96 -7.28 -4.77 -15.15
CA PHE A 96 -8.17 -5.23 -16.21
C PHE A 96 -7.87 -6.66 -16.66
N GLU A 97 -6.63 -7.11 -16.52
CA GLU A 97 -6.21 -8.47 -16.86
C GLU A 97 -6.47 -9.45 -15.71
N SER A 98 -6.41 -8.98 -14.46
CA SER A 98 -6.55 -9.78 -13.24
C SER A 98 -7.54 -9.14 -12.25
N PRO A 99 -8.83 -8.92 -12.63
CA PRO A 99 -9.77 -8.17 -11.80
C PRO A 99 -10.14 -8.89 -10.50
N GLU A 100 -10.26 -10.22 -10.50
CA GLU A 100 -10.57 -11.01 -9.31
C GLU A 100 -9.44 -10.95 -8.27
N TYR A 101 -8.19 -11.14 -8.71
CA TYR A 101 -7.04 -11.00 -7.83
C TYR A 101 -6.93 -9.58 -7.26
N THR A 102 -7.18 -8.56 -8.08
CA THR A 102 -7.21 -7.17 -7.65
C THR A 102 -8.26 -6.94 -6.57
N ALA A 103 -9.47 -7.47 -6.75
CA ALA A 103 -10.54 -7.37 -5.76
C ALA A 103 -10.19 -8.13 -4.48
N ASP A 104 -9.63 -9.32 -4.59
CA ASP A 104 -9.27 -10.13 -3.43
C ASP A 104 -8.18 -9.48 -2.57
N VAL A 105 -7.13 -8.92 -3.20
CA VAL A 105 -6.04 -8.22 -2.50
C VAL A 105 -6.49 -6.88 -1.95
N ASP A 106 -7.07 -6.02 -2.80
CA ASP A 106 -7.25 -4.59 -2.46
C ASP A 106 -8.54 -4.33 -1.68
N ALA A 107 -9.62 -5.06 -2.00
CA ALA A 107 -10.90 -4.92 -1.32
C ALA A 107 -11.00 -5.88 -0.13
N VAL A 108 -11.00 -7.18 -0.40
CA VAL A 108 -11.20 -8.21 0.64
C VAL A 108 -10.00 -8.27 1.59
N GLY A 109 -8.78 -8.01 1.11
CA GLY A 109 -7.59 -7.92 1.96
C GLY A 109 -7.70 -6.83 3.02
N THR A 110 -8.30 -5.68 2.70
CA THR A 110 -8.60 -4.63 3.69
C THR A 110 -9.59 -5.13 4.74
N LEU A 111 -10.67 -5.80 4.31
CA LEU A 111 -11.64 -6.41 5.21
C LEU A 111 -10.99 -7.45 6.15
N ARG A 112 -10.10 -8.30 5.62
CA ARG A 112 -9.37 -9.31 6.42
C ARG A 112 -8.58 -8.68 7.57
N LEU A 113 -7.89 -7.58 7.31
CA LEU A 113 -7.14 -6.87 8.36
C LEU A 113 -8.07 -6.27 9.42
N LEU A 114 -9.15 -5.61 9.00
CA LEU A 114 -10.14 -5.04 9.92
C LEU A 114 -10.82 -6.12 10.77
N GLU A 115 -11.23 -7.23 10.16
CA GLU A 115 -11.78 -8.38 10.88
C GLU A 115 -10.79 -9.03 11.83
N ALA A 116 -9.52 -9.19 11.41
CA ALA A 116 -8.50 -9.73 12.29
C ALA A 116 -8.24 -8.84 13.51
N ILE A 117 -8.19 -7.51 13.34
CA ILE A 117 -8.10 -6.54 14.45
C ILE A 117 -9.29 -6.71 15.41
N ARG A 118 -10.51 -6.79 14.87
CA ARG A 118 -11.74 -6.97 15.67
C ARG A 118 -11.78 -8.33 16.35
N PHE A 119 -11.48 -9.41 15.62
CA PHE A 119 -11.47 -10.78 16.14
C PHE A 119 -10.50 -10.95 17.34
N LEU A 120 -9.36 -10.24 17.29
CA LEU A 120 -8.35 -10.26 18.35
C LEU A 120 -8.65 -9.30 19.50
N GLY A 121 -9.77 -8.56 19.48
CA GLY A 121 -10.11 -7.60 20.51
C GLY A 121 -9.20 -6.36 20.55
N LEU A 122 -8.61 -6.01 19.41
CA LEU A 122 -7.66 -4.90 19.29
C LEU A 122 -8.29 -3.59 18.83
N GLU A 123 -9.60 -3.55 18.60
CA GLU A 123 -10.32 -2.40 18.01
C GLU A 123 -10.22 -1.11 18.85
N LYS A 124 -9.96 -1.22 20.14
CA LYS A 124 -9.78 -0.04 21.03
C LYS A 124 -8.30 0.37 21.17
N LYS A 125 -7.38 -0.52 20.84
CA LYS A 125 -5.93 -0.29 20.92
C LYS A 125 -5.37 0.17 19.58
N THR A 126 -5.65 -0.59 18.53
CA THR A 126 -4.99 -0.44 17.22
C THR A 126 -5.65 0.65 16.39
N ARG A 127 -4.86 1.60 15.92
CA ARG A 127 -5.25 2.60 14.92
C ARG A 127 -4.97 2.05 13.52
N PHE A 128 -5.95 2.16 12.65
CA PHE A 128 -5.86 1.63 11.28
C PHE A 128 -5.87 2.76 10.25
N TYR A 129 -4.88 2.76 9.37
CA TYR A 129 -4.79 3.65 8.23
C TYR A 129 -4.92 2.84 6.93
N GLN A 130 -5.88 3.22 6.08
CA GLN A 130 -6.07 2.69 4.74
C GLN A 130 -5.52 3.66 3.70
N ALA A 131 -4.54 3.22 2.92
CA ALA A 131 -4.12 3.93 1.71
C ALA A 131 -5.22 3.81 0.65
N SER A 132 -5.99 4.89 0.49
CA SER A 132 -6.92 5.07 -0.62
C SER A 132 -6.22 5.78 -1.79
N THR A 133 -6.95 6.15 -2.82
CA THR A 133 -6.37 6.64 -4.07
C THR A 133 -7.22 7.74 -4.70
N SER A 134 -6.60 8.67 -5.41
CA SER A 134 -7.29 9.63 -6.26
C SER A 134 -8.10 8.98 -7.40
N GLU A 135 -7.79 7.72 -7.75
CA GLU A 135 -8.55 6.94 -8.73
C GLU A 135 -10.02 6.68 -8.31
N LEU A 136 -10.35 6.90 -7.02
CA LEU A 136 -11.74 6.88 -6.56
C LEU A 136 -12.59 7.92 -7.29
N TYR A 137 -12.04 9.09 -7.58
CA TYR A 137 -12.73 10.16 -8.30
C TYR A 137 -12.99 9.79 -9.78
N GLY A 138 -12.08 9.05 -10.42
CA GLY A 138 -12.24 8.47 -11.76
C GLY A 138 -12.74 9.46 -12.80
N LEU A 139 -14.00 9.32 -13.24
CA LEU A 139 -14.68 10.34 -14.05
C LEU A 139 -15.10 11.48 -13.12
N VAL A 140 -14.23 12.46 -13.00
CA VAL A 140 -14.34 13.57 -12.04
C VAL A 140 -15.68 14.30 -12.16
N GLN A 141 -16.40 14.42 -11.05
CA GLN A 141 -17.72 15.05 -10.99
C GLN A 141 -17.66 16.53 -10.57
N GLU A 142 -16.54 16.97 -9.99
CA GLU A 142 -16.33 18.33 -9.49
C GLU A 142 -14.85 18.72 -9.59
N ILE A 143 -14.57 19.97 -9.97
CA ILE A 143 -13.22 20.54 -10.07
C ILE A 143 -13.19 21.88 -9.31
N PRO A 144 -12.25 22.03 -8.32
CA PRO A 144 -11.31 21.04 -7.79
C PRO A 144 -12.02 19.97 -6.96
N GLN A 145 -11.41 18.76 -6.87
CA GLN A 145 -11.90 17.70 -6.00
C GLN A 145 -11.69 18.06 -4.52
N LYS A 146 -12.60 17.58 -3.69
CA LYS A 146 -12.55 17.65 -2.22
C LYS A 146 -13.10 16.36 -1.62
N GLU A 147 -13.06 16.21 -0.32
CA GLU A 147 -13.48 14.98 0.37
C GLU A 147 -14.97 14.65 0.16
N THR A 148 -15.79 15.64 -0.15
CA THR A 148 -17.23 15.47 -0.43
C THR A 148 -17.55 15.26 -1.91
N THR A 149 -16.57 15.36 -2.81
CA THR A 149 -16.77 15.11 -4.24
C THR A 149 -17.17 13.65 -4.47
N PRO A 150 -18.27 13.38 -5.18
CA PRO A 150 -18.71 12.01 -5.45
C PRO A 150 -17.64 11.19 -6.17
N PHE A 151 -17.47 9.95 -5.74
CA PHE A 151 -16.58 9.00 -6.38
C PHE A 151 -17.22 8.37 -7.63
N TYR A 152 -16.44 8.22 -8.70
CA TYR A 152 -16.87 7.57 -9.93
C TYR A 152 -15.73 6.74 -10.54
N PRO A 153 -15.38 5.58 -9.91
CA PRO A 153 -14.22 4.79 -10.30
C PRO A 153 -14.31 4.26 -11.74
N ARG A 154 -13.19 4.16 -12.46
CA ARG A 154 -13.11 3.80 -13.86
C ARG A 154 -12.20 2.61 -14.16
N SER A 155 -11.79 1.85 -13.13
CA SER A 155 -10.99 0.65 -13.28
C SER A 155 -11.35 -0.38 -12.20
N PRO A 156 -11.09 -1.69 -12.42
CA PRO A 156 -11.23 -2.70 -11.37
C PRO A 156 -10.43 -2.37 -10.11
N TYR A 157 -9.22 -1.81 -10.26
CA TYR A 157 -8.42 -1.29 -9.16
C TYR A 157 -9.18 -0.22 -8.35
N ALA A 158 -9.70 0.80 -9.03
CA ALA A 158 -10.42 1.88 -8.37
C ALA A 158 -11.69 1.39 -7.66
N VAL A 159 -12.42 0.43 -8.25
CA VAL A 159 -13.60 -0.19 -7.62
C VAL A 159 -13.21 -0.98 -6.38
N ALA A 160 -12.12 -1.75 -6.42
CA ALA A 160 -11.62 -2.48 -5.25
C ALA A 160 -11.20 -1.52 -4.12
N LYS A 161 -10.52 -0.43 -4.47
CA LYS A 161 -10.14 0.63 -3.51
C LYS A 161 -11.36 1.40 -2.98
N LEU A 162 -12.42 1.54 -3.77
CA LEU A 162 -13.68 2.13 -3.29
C LEU A 162 -14.34 1.25 -2.22
N TYR A 163 -14.36 -0.08 -2.43
CA TYR A 163 -14.79 -0.99 -1.38
C TYR A 163 -13.94 -0.84 -0.12
N ALA A 164 -12.60 -0.84 -0.25
CA ALA A 164 -11.68 -0.67 0.86
C ALA A 164 -11.92 0.64 1.63
N TYR A 165 -12.20 1.74 0.92
CA TYR A 165 -12.55 3.02 1.50
C TYR A 165 -13.83 2.91 2.36
N TRP A 166 -14.90 2.40 1.80
CA TRP A 166 -16.19 2.36 2.48
C TRP A 166 -16.24 1.32 3.60
N ILE A 167 -15.57 0.19 3.48
CA ILE A 167 -15.51 -0.78 4.57
C ILE A 167 -14.70 -0.21 5.77
N THR A 168 -13.67 0.58 5.52
CA THR A 168 -12.91 1.29 6.56
C THR A 168 -13.79 2.32 7.28
N VAL A 169 -14.59 3.09 6.53
CA VAL A 169 -15.59 4.02 7.12
C VAL A 169 -16.61 3.24 7.94
N ASN A 170 -17.16 2.16 7.40
CA ASN A 170 -18.15 1.33 8.08
C ASN A 170 -17.62 0.78 9.42
N TYR A 171 -16.39 0.25 9.45
CA TYR A 171 -15.80 -0.27 10.68
C TYR A 171 -15.53 0.81 11.72
N ARG A 172 -15.17 2.01 11.29
CA ARG A 172 -15.07 3.17 12.17
C ARG A 172 -16.40 3.50 12.83
N GLU A 173 -17.48 3.54 12.05
CA GLU A 173 -18.81 3.95 12.52
C GLU A 173 -19.54 2.85 13.29
N SER A 174 -19.46 1.60 12.83
CA SER A 174 -20.18 0.47 13.42
C SER A 174 -19.51 -0.09 14.68
N TYR A 175 -18.18 -0.11 14.73
CA TYR A 175 -17.42 -0.73 15.83
C TYR A 175 -16.63 0.27 16.68
N GLY A 176 -16.66 1.55 16.31
CA GLY A 176 -15.93 2.60 17.01
C GLY A 176 -14.40 2.40 16.94
N MET A 177 -13.91 1.79 15.85
CA MET A 177 -12.49 1.68 15.58
C MET A 177 -11.89 3.03 15.18
N TYR A 178 -10.66 3.31 15.59
CA TYR A 178 -9.91 4.40 14.99
C TYR A 178 -9.40 3.94 13.61
N ALA A 179 -10.20 4.17 12.58
CA ALA A 179 -9.90 3.79 11.20
C ALA A 179 -10.08 4.99 10.26
N CYS A 180 -9.05 5.31 9.47
CA CYS A 180 -9.07 6.45 8.55
C CYS A 180 -8.54 6.09 7.17
N ASN A 181 -8.99 6.85 6.16
CA ASN A 181 -8.54 6.75 4.78
C ASN A 181 -7.69 7.96 4.43
N GLY A 182 -6.53 7.73 3.78
CA GLY A 182 -5.77 8.78 3.12
C GLY A 182 -6.00 8.70 1.62
N ILE A 183 -6.59 9.74 1.00
CA ILE A 183 -6.78 9.79 -0.44
C ILE A 183 -5.47 10.25 -1.08
N LEU A 184 -4.67 9.30 -1.54
CA LEU A 184 -3.35 9.55 -2.10
C LEU A 184 -3.48 9.93 -3.59
N PHE A 185 -2.96 11.07 -3.95
CA PHE A 185 -2.74 11.47 -5.33
C PHE A 185 -1.41 10.91 -5.85
N ASN A 186 -1.17 11.03 -7.16
CA ASN A 186 0.10 10.60 -7.74
C ASN A 186 1.26 11.33 -7.08
N HIS A 187 2.24 10.58 -6.62
CA HIS A 187 3.44 11.10 -5.99
C HIS A 187 4.65 10.26 -6.40
N GLU A 188 5.77 10.90 -6.57
CA GLU A 188 6.95 10.32 -7.16
C GLU A 188 8.15 10.43 -6.21
N SER A 189 9.07 9.50 -6.35
CA SER A 189 10.35 9.51 -5.64
C SER A 189 11.39 8.67 -6.38
N PRO A 190 12.67 8.71 -5.98
CA PRO A 190 13.69 7.79 -6.49
C PRO A 190 13.36 6.31 -6.31
N ARG A 191 12.47 5.98 -5.37
CA ARG A 191 12.00 4.61 -5.08
C ARG A 191 10.75 4.21 -5.86
N ARG A 192 10.25 5.07 -6.76
CA ARG A 192 9.08 4.73 -7.60
C ARG A 192 9.33 3.46 -8.39
N GLY A 193 8.32 2.59 -8.50
CA GLY A 193 8.40 1.36 -9.30
C GLY A 193 8.70 1.66 -10.76
N GLU A 194 9.61 0.89 -11.35
CA GLU A 194 10.19 1.14 -12.67
C GLU A 194 9.19 1.06 -13.83
N THR A 195 8.10 0.34 -13.63
CA THR A 195 7.00 0.16 -14.60
C THR A 195 5.98 1.30 -14.58
N PHE A 196 6.03 2.20 -13.58
CA PHE A 196 5.16 3.37 -13.54
C PHE A 196 5.65 4.46 -14.49
N VAL A 197 4.71 5.22 -15.06
CA VAL A 197 4.94 6.12 -16.19
C VAL A 197 6.11 7.08 -15.98
N THR A 198 6.18 7.77 -14.85
CA THR A 198 7.24 8.76 -14.58
C THR A 198 8.61 8.11 -14.49
N ARG A 199 8.73 6.99 -13.76
CA ARG A 199 10.01 6.27 -13.64
C ARG A 199 10.41 5.62 -14.97
N LYS A 200 9.45 5.09 -15.73
CA LYS A 200 9.66 4.56 -17.07
C LYS A 200 10.22 5.64 -18.00
N ILE A 201 9.65 6.85 -17.99
CA ILE A 201 10.12 7.98 -18.79
C ILE A 201 11.55 8.39 -18.38
N THR A 202 11.81 8.61 -17.09
CA THR A 202 13.13 9.08 -16.64
C THR A 202 14.24 8.06 -16.94
N ARG A 203 13.97 6.76 -16.80
CA ARG A 203 14.92 5.70 -17.17
C ARG A 203 15.17 5.66 -18.68
N ALA A 204 14.11 5.70 -19.48
CA ALA A 204 14.26 5.69 -20.93
C ALA A 204 15.05 6.91 -21.44
N ILE A 205 14.78 8.11 -20.92
CA ILE A 205 15.56 9.31 -21.28
C ILE A 205 17.04 9.11 -20.93
N ALA A 206 17.36 8.58 -19.76
CA ALA A 206 18.73 8.32 -19.36
C ALA A 206 19.41 7.28 -20.28
N ASN A 207 18.71 6.20 -20.65
CA ASN A 207 19.21 5.18 -21.56
C ASN A 207 19.40 5.71 -22.99
N ILE A 208 18.47 6.50 -23.51
CA ILE A 208 18.58 7.15 -24.82
C ILE A 208 19.79 8.10 -24.85
N ALA A 209 19.98 8.90 -23.80
CA ALA A 209 21.11 9.82 -23.69
C ALA A 209 22.48 9.10 -23.67
N GLN A 210 22.51 7.85 -23.20
CA GLN A 210 23.69 6.99 -23.17
C GLN A 210 23.82 6.09 -24.44
N GLY A 211 22.87 6.19 -25.37
CA GLY A 211 22.86 5.36 -26.59
C GLY A 211 22.50 3.88 -26.36
N LEU A 212 21.92 3.56 -25.20
CA LEU A 212 21.48 2.19 -24.85
C LEU A 212 20.12 1.84 -25.43
N GLU A 213 19.27 2.84 -25.67
CA GLU A 213 17.95 2.73 -26.30
C GLU A 213 17.78 3.84 -27.34
N SER A 214 16.93 3.61 -28.35
CA SER A 214 16.68 4.59 -29.41
C SER A 214 15.37 5.37 -29.23
N CYS A 215 14.41 4.81 -28.50
CA CYS A 215 13.11 5.41 -28.29
C CYS A 215 12.40 4.83 -27.05
N LEU A 216 11.36 5.52 -26.59
CA LEU A 216 10.47 5.08 -25.53
C LEU A 216 9.09 4.73 -26.10
N TYR A 217 8.57 3.55 -25.74
CA TYR A 217 7.21 3.14 -26.05
C TYR A 217 6.29 3.39 -24.85
N LEU A 218 5.26 4.21 -25.03
CA LEU A 218 4.21 4.47 -24.06
C LEU A 218 2.90 3.76 -24.46
N GLY A 219 2.18 3.22 -23.49
CA GLY A 219 0.87 2.61 -23.74
C GLY A 219 -0.26 3.66 -23.71
N ARG A 220 -1.43 3.31 -24.26
CA ARG A 220 -2.61 4.20 -24.30
C ARG A 220 -3.07 4.71 -22.93
N SER A 221 -2.88 3.94 -21.86
CA SER A 221 -3.19 4.37 -20.51
C SER A 221 -2.22 5.42 -19.97
N GLU A 222 -1.02 5.47 -20.53
CA GLU A 222 0.04 6.42 -20.18
C GLU A 222 -0.12 7.73 -20.97
N GLU A 223 -0.55 7.65 -22.23
CA GLU A 223 -0.82 8.80 -23.09
C GLU A 223 -1.99 9.66 -22.56
N ARG A 224 -3.01 9.05 -21.94
CA ARG A 224 -4.16 9.77 -21.35
C ARG A 224 -3.81 10.57 -20.09
N ARG A 225 -2.64 10.37 -19.51
CA ARG A 225 -2.16 11.10 -18.31
C ARG A 225 -1.28 12.30 -18.65
N VAL A 226 -0.91 12.46 -19.91
CA VAL A 226 -0.03 13.52 -20.41
C VAL A 226 -0.82 14.60 -21.18
N GLY A 227 -2.11 14.42 -21.36
CA GLY A 227 -3.02 15.35 -22.03
C GLY A 227 -3.82 16.19 -21.05
#